data_1abfd6fb97325fd3a665b2d16e10dcab
#
_entry.id   1abfd6fb97325fd3a665b2d16e10dcab
#
_cell.length_a   1.000
_cell.length_b   1.000
_cell.length_c   1.000
_cell.angle_alpha   90.00
_cell.angle_beta   90.00
_cell.angle_gamma   90.00
#
_symmetry.space_group_name_H-M   'P 1'
#
loop_
_entity.id
_entity.type
_entity.pdbx_description
1 polymer ?
#
loop_
_entity_poly.entity_id
_entity_poly.type
_entity_poly.pdbx_seq_one_letter_code
_entity_poly.pdbx_strand_id
1 'polypeptide(L)'
;MTSLLKICAARTKAVTVAALVASSLGACSNFESPDLNAATTKDLTGTPTRVGIATAAVGLLGSVPGTNVGIRNMFGTNAITMGILGREAYNLDVSNPQNIPTLYTSVGGNSFKNLTAWTSPYATMNQANIVIKGAETATGLEDAEREALKGFAETIKALELFYVIRQTDESGAAVDALESPTMDPPPIVSKAEVYTAILSYLDDAKTHLDAGGASFSFTMPTGWVVFNTPPKFLQFNRALRAWVNITTLKYADALADVNESFLDPAKPMSFGAYHTFSTTPNDALNGAFDPTGRQLYASREFADSAQLKSPGGARDDRFTTKLITLNELTGGATDSVSRYGFNIRYSFKIYPTNTTPAVVMKNEQLLLIRAEANLGLGNTSLAIADINLVRAASGGLPPISDPYVPNAALKQPGACGTAACAAAAIPSTALLEELLYEKRFSLVYENGERFLDARKYGRIQDLERDRDGDVNWAYTMIPINECIQRGSSAPAGCNTFPPFFANPIKAY
;
A
#
# COMPACT_ATOMS: atom_id res chain seq x y z
N MET A 1 -64.93 -34.64 -44.02
CA MET A 1 -63.97 -35.31 -43.12
C MET A 1 -62.57 -34.76 -43.17
N THR A 2 -62.13 -34.07 -44.20
CA THR A 2 -60.76 -33.56 -44.38
C THR A 2 -60.41 -32.28 -43.59
N SER A 3 -61.39 -31.50 -43.12
CA SER A 3 -61.14 -30.23 -42.41
C SER A 3 -60.86 -30.45 -40.91
N LEU A 4 -61.54 -31.38 -40.27
CA LEU A 4 -61.37 -31.70 -38.84
C LEU A 4 -60.00 -32.36 -38.52
N LEU A 5 -59.48 -33.18 -39.41
CA LEU A 5 -58.18 -33.82 -39.27
C LEU A 5 -57.00 -32.81 -39.35
N LYS A 6 -57.13 -31.74 -40.13
CA LYS A 6 -56.10 -30.69 -40.20
C LYS A 6 -56.07 -29.81 -38.95
N ILE A 7 -57.22 -29.58 -38.28
CA ILE A 7 -57.29 -28.80 -37.03
C ILE A 7 -56.73 -29.59 -35.86
N CYS A 8 -56.98 -30.89 -35.76
CA CYS A 8 -56.39 -31.74 -34.75
C CYS A 8 -54.87 -31.85 -34.89
N ALA A 9 -54.34 -32.03 -36.08
CA ALA A 9 -52.91 -32.12 -36.35
C ALA A 9 -52.17 -30.79 -36.07
N ALA A 10 -52.81 -29.65 -36.30
CA ALA A 10 -52.23 -28.33 -35.99
C ALA A 10 -52.19 -28.06 -34.46
N ARG A 11 -53.23 -28.48 -33.71
CA ARG A 11 -53.29 -28.33 -32.25
C ARG A 11 -52.26 -29.25 -31.57
N THR A 12 -52.06 -30.47 -32.03
CA THR A 12 -51.09 -31.40 -31.51
C THR A 12 -49.66 -30.90 -31.72
N LYS A 13 -49.33 -30.32 -32.90
CA LYS A 13 -48.04 -29.70 -33.13
C LYS A 13 -47.80 -28.45 -32.30
N ALA A 14 -48.82 -27.63 -32.03
CA ALA A 14 -48.68 -26.44 -31.18
C ALA A 14 -48.44 -26.82 -29.72
N VAL A 15 -49.09 -27.85 -29.20
CA VAL A 15 -48.92 -28.35 -27.84
C VAL A 15 -47.51 -28.97 -27.67
N THR A 16 -47.04 -29.69 -28.66
CA THR A 16 -45.68 -30.30 -28.60
C THR A 16 -44.59 -29.25 -28.68
N VAL A 17 -44.75 -28.21 -29.47
CA VAL A 17 -43.79 -27.08 -29.53
C VAL A 17 -43.83 -26.29 -28.23
N ALA A 18 -44.99 -26.02 -27.65
CA ALA A 18 -45.12 -25.32 -26.37
C ALA A 18 -44.49 -26.13 -25.21
N ALA A 19 -44.64 -27.46 -25.19
CA ALA A 19 -44.04 -28.33 -24.20
C ALA A 19 -42.50 -28.41 -24.33
N LEU A 20 -41.97 -28.40 -25.56
CA LEU A 20 -40.52 -28.33 -25.83
C LEU A 20 -39.90 -26.97 -25.43
N VAL A 21 -40.60 -25.87 -25.64
CA VAL A 21 -40.13 -24.54 -25.22
C VAL A 21 -40.22 -24.39 -23.69
N ALA A 22 -41.23 -24.94 -23.05
CA ALA A 22 -41.35 -24.91 -21.59
C ALA A 22 -40.31 -25.78 -20.90
N SER A 23 -39.90 -26.91 -21.51
CA SER A 23 -38.79 -27.72 -20.97
C SER A 23 -37.42 -27.12 -21.21
N SER A 24 -37.22 -26.30 -22.24
CA SER A 24 -35.94 -25.59 -22.45
C SER A 24 -35.75 -24.36 -21.54
N LEU A 25 -36.88 -23.77 -21.08
CA LEU A 25 -36.81 -22.65 -20.11
C LEU A 25 -36.51 -23.12 -18.68
N GLY A 26 -36.84 -24.37 -18.34
CA GLY A 26 -36.51 -24.98 -17.05
C GLY A 26 -35.07 -25.50 -16.93
N ALA A 27 -34.37 -25.68 -18.04
CA ALA A 27 -33.01 -26.22 -18.05
C ALA A 27 -31.92 -25.19 -17.75
N CYS A 28 -32.26 -23.89 -17.75
CA CYS A 28 -31.25 -22.80 -17.47
C CYS A 28 -31.20 -22.35 -16.02
N SER A 29 -31.97 -22.96 -15.08
CA SER A 29 -32.10 -22.41 -13.74
C SER A 29 -31.10 -22.92 -12.70
N ASN A 30 -30.16 -23.84 -13.02
CA ASN A 30 -29.16 -24.31 -12.06
C ASN A 30 -27.89 -24.85 -12.75
N PHE A 31 -27.31 -24.10 -13.67
CA PHE A 31 -25.88 -24.31 -14.03
C PHE A 31 -25.03 -23.43 -13.12
N GLU A 32 -24.99 -23.75 -11.83
CA GLU A 32 -23.81 -23.45 -11.04
C GLU A 32 -22.73 -24.41 -11.55
N SER A 33 -21.90 -23.93 -12.44
CA SER A 33 -20.63 -24.62 -12.75
C SER A 33 -19.76 -24.40 -11.50
N PRO A 34 -19.56 -25.43 -10.65
CA PRO A 34 -18.67 -25.25 -9.51
C PRO A 34 -17.30 -24.90 -10.06
N ASP A 35 -16.72 -23.79 -9.64
CA ASP A 35 -15.33 -23.53 -9.86
C ASP A 35 -14.53 -24.55 -9.04
N LEU A 36 -14.11 -25.62 -9.69
CA LEU A 36 -13.36 -26.69 -9.05
C LEU A 36 -11.95 -26.25 -8.60
N ASN A 37 -11.54 -25.02 -8.94
CA ASN A 37 -10.24 -24.45 -8.61
C ASN A 37 -10.30 -23.40 -7.50
N ALA A 38 -11.47 -22.96 -7.09
CA ALA A 38 -11.66 -22.02 -6.00
C ALA A 38 -12.83 -22.44 -5.10
N ALA A 39 -12.62 -22.41 -3.78
CA ALA A 39 -13.70 -22.60 -2.82
C ALA A 39 -14.71 -21.45 -2.98
N THR A 40 -16.00 -21.77 -3.10
CA THR A 40 -17.03 -20.73 -3.15
C THR A 40 -17.22 -20.11 -1.76
N THR A 41 -17.74 -18.89 -1.70
CA THR A 41 -18.07 -18.24 -0.43
C THR A 41 -18.98 -19.14 0.43
N LYS A 42 -19.90 -19.88 -0.19
CA LYS A 42 -20.78 -20.84 0.48
C LYS A 42 -20.00 -22.00 1.13
N ASP A 43 -18.96 -22.50 0.47
CA ASP A 43 -18.10 -23.57 1.00
C ASP A 43 -17.27 -23.07 2.18
N LEU A 44 -16.94 -21.78 2.22
CA LEU A 44 -16.16 -21.15 3.28
C LEU A 44 -16.99 -20.65 4.45
N THR A 45 -18.29 -20.31 4.24
CA THR A 45 -19.18 -19.78 5.28
C THR A 45 -20.07 -20.84 5.94
N GLY A 46 -20.10 -22.07 5.39
CA GLY A 46 -20.80 -23.21 6.00
C GLY A 46 -19.92 -23.93 7.02
N THR A 47 -19.55 -25.17 6.71
CA THR A 47 -18.57 -25.94 7.50
C THR A 47 -17.36 -26.19 6.60
N PRO A 48 -16.41 -25.25 6.54
CA PRO A 48 -15.26 -25.39 5.65
C PRO A 48 -14.36 -26.55 6.04
N THR A 49 -13.66 -27.09 5.07
CA THR A 49 -12.60 -28.08 5.33
C THR A 49 -11.30 -27.35 5.70
N ARG A 50 -10.40 -28.06 6.39
CA ARG A 50 -9.05 -27.57 6.70
C ARG A 50 -8.33 -27.02 5.45
N VAL A 51 -8.43 -27.73 4.32
CA VAL A 51 -7.79 -27.28 3.05
C VAL A 51 -8.46 -26.03 2.49
N GLY A 52 -9.79 -25.96 2.52
CA GLY A 52 -10.55 -24.82 2.00
C GLY A 52 -10.21 -23.53 2.74
N ILE A 53 -10.22 -23.56 4.08
CA ILE A 53 -9.91 -22.36 4.87
C ILE A 53 -8.43 -21.97 4.80
N ALA A 54 -7.53 -22.95 4.71
CA ALA A 54 -6.10 -22.72 4.52
C ALA A 54 -5.81 -22.04 3.17
N THR A 55 -6.48 -22.47 2.10
CA THR A 55 -6.37 -21.86 0.76
C THR A 55 -6.92 -20.42 0.78
N ALA A 56 -8.05 -20.19 1.44
CA ALA A 56 -8.62 -18.84 1.58
C ALA A 56 -7.67 -17.90 2.34
N ALA A 57 -6.98 -18.40 3.37
CA ALA A 57 -5.99 -17.63 4.12
C ALA A 57 -4.79 -17.23 3.24
N VAL A 58 -4.23 -18.15 2.46
CA VAL A 58 -3.13 -17.83 1.50
C VAL A 58 -3.58 -16.77 0.49
N GLY A 59 -4.84 -16.81 0.05
CA GLY A 59 -5.43 -15.82 -0.85
C GLY A 59 -5.32 -14.38 -0.34
N LEU A 60 -5.29 -14.17 0.97
CA LEU A 60 -5.13 -12.84 1.56
C LEU A 60 -3.77 -12.19 1.23
N LEU A 61 -2.71 -12.98 1.08
CA LEU A 61 -1.37 -12.46 0.74
C LEU A 61 -1.16 -12.21 -0.75
N GLY A 62 -1.99 -12.83 -1.56
CA GLY A 62 -1.85 -12.82 -3.01
C GLY A 62 -2.73 -11.78 -3.69
N SER A 63 -3.23 -12.20 -4.83
CA SER A 63 -4.29 -11.58 -5.60
C SER A 63 -5.17 -12.71 -6.10
N VAL A 64 -6.46 -12.67 -5.77
CA VAL A 64 -7.40 -13.68 -6.24
C VAL A 64 -7.93 -13.27 -7.62
N PRO A 65 -7.69 -14.05 -8.68
CA PRO A 65 -8.07 -13.68 -10.04
C PRO A 65 -9.56 -13.35 -10.17
N GLY A 66 -9.86 -12.27 -10.89
CA GLY A 66 -11.24 -11.82 -11.12
C GLY A 66 -11.91 -11.17 -9.91
N THR A 67 -11.19 -10.97 -8.81
CA THR A 67 -11.67 -10.30 -7.60
C THR A 67 -10.75 -9.15 -7.20
N ASN A 68 -11.17 -8.37 -6.21
CA ASN A 68 -10.33 -7.34 -5.59
C ASN A 68 -9.64 -7.85 -4.30
N VAL A 69 -9.73 -9.15 -4.00
CA VAL A 69 -9.18 -9.74 -2.78
C VAL A 69 -7.67 -9.93 -2.87
N GLY A 70 -6.98 -9.64 -1.78
CA GLY A 70 -5.56 -9.87 -1.57
C GLY A 70 -4.72 -8.60 -1.52
N ILE A 71 -3.83 -8.51 -0.53
CA ILE A 71 -3.03 -7.31 -0.26
C ILE A 71 -2.16 -6.86 -1.44
N ARG A 72 -1.79 -7.78 -2.33
CA ARG A 72 -0.99 -7.48 -3.53
C ARG A 72 -1.71 -6.54 -4.51
N ASN A 73 -3.04 -6.54 -4.54
CA ASN A 73 -3.82 -5.64 -5.39
C ASN A 73 -3.60 -4.17 -5.05
N MET A 74 -3.27 -3.87 -3.80
CA MET A 74 -3.04 -2.51 -3.33
C MET A 74 -1.67 -1.96 -3.70
N PHE A 75 -0.68 -2.81 -4.01
CA PHE A 75 0.69 -2.36 -4.22
C PHE A 75 0.80 -1.27 -5.29
N GLY A 76 0.35 -1.53 -6.51
CA GLY A 76 0.45 -0.58 -7.61
C GLY A 76 -0.27 0.74 -7.30
N THR A 77 -1.47 0.67 -6.73
CA THR A 77 -2.26 1.85 -6.35
C THR A 77 -1.56 2.65 -5.26
N ASN A 78 -1.07 2.01 -4.21
CA ASN A 78 -0.37 2.68 -3.12
C ASN A 78 0.93 3.33 -3.60
N ALA A 79 1.82 2.58 -4.26
CA ALA A 79 3.10 3.09 -4.72
C ALA A 79 2.93 4.27 -5.69
N ILE A 80 2.02 4.14 -6.66
CA ILE A 80 1.79 5.18 -7.67
C ILE A 80 1.08 6.38 -7.07
N THR A 81 -0.08 6.19 -6.43
CA THR A 81 -0.89 7.32 -5.91
C THR A 81 -0.15 8.06 -4.81
N MET A 82 0.39 7.34 -3.83
CA MET A 82 1.11 7.96 -2.71
C MET A 82 2.44 8.58 -3.16
N GLY A 83 3.12 7.97 -4.13
CA GLY A 83 4.32 8.54 -4.75
C GLY A 83 4.03 9.85 -5.47
N ILE A 84 2.88 9.96 -6.17
CA ILE A 84 2.45 11.21 -6.82
C ILE A 84 2.08 12.27 -5.78
N LEU A 85 1.30 11.92 -4.77
CA LEU A 85 0.92 12.85 -3.69
C LEU A 85 2.14 13.34 -2.91
N GLY A 86 3.13 12.47 -2.69
CA GLY A 86 4.41 12.80 -2.07
C GLY A 86 5.41 13.51 -2.98
N ARG A 87 5.05 13.78 -4.24
CA ARG A 87 5.96 14.39 -5.22
C ARG A 87 7.27 13.61 -5.42
N GLU A 88 7.20 12.29 -5.31
CA GLU A 88 8.29 11.38 -5.65
C GLU A 88 8.22 10.92 -7.10
N ALA A 89 7.01 10.72 -7.60
CA ALA A 89 6.72 10.13 -8.89
C ALA A 89 5.73 10.94 -9.71
N TYR A 90 5.83 10.79 -11.02
CA TYR A 90 4.82 11.25 -11.99
C TYR A 90 4.26 10.04 -12.74
N ASN A 91 2.94 9.97 -12.87
CA ASN A 91 2.29 9.08 -13.81
C ASN A 91 1.76 9.92 -14.97
N LEU A 92 2.46 9.90 -16.09
CA LEU A 92 2.16 10.68 -17.29
C LEU A 92 1.70 9.77 -18.45
N ASP A 93 0.93 8.75 -18.13
CA ASP A 93 0.35 7.85 -19.11
C ASP A 93 -0.57 8.60 -20.07
N VAL A 94 -0.19 8.58 -21.37
CA VAL A 94 -0.96 9.24 -22.43
C VAL A 94 -2.28 8.53 -22.74
N SER A 95 -2.39 7.25 -22.39
CA SER A 95 -3.63 6.47 -22.56
C SER A 95 -4.65 6.80 -21.48
N ASN A 96 -4.21 7.38 -20.36
CA ASN A 96 -5.07 7.78 -19.25
C ASN A 96 -4.76 9.20 -18.75
N PRO A 97 -4.92 10.24 -19.59
CA PRO A 97 -4.56 11.62 -19.27
C PRO A 97 -5.41 12.21 -18.12
N GLN A 98 -6.52 11.57 -17.76
CA GLN A 98 -7.38 11.98 -16.63
C GLN A 98 -6.67 11.93 -15.27
N ASN A 99 -5.59 11.14 -15.14
CA ASN A 99 -4.81 11.07 -13.91
C ASN A 99 -4.07 12.39 -13.64
N ILE A 100 -3.77 13.18 -14.66
CA ILE A 100 -3.01 14.43 -14.52
C ILE A 100 -3.83 15.51 -13.78
N PRO A 101 -5.05 15.89 -14.21
CA PRO A 101 -5.87 16.86 -13.45
C PRO A 101 -6.15 16.37 -12.03
N THR A 102 -6.38 15.08 -11.89
CA THR A 102 -6.84 14.42 -10.67
C THR A 102 -5.91 14.62 -9.48
N LEU A 103 -4.62 14.35 -9.69
CA LEU A 103 -3.65 14.23 -8.61
C LEU A 103 -2.78 15.47 -8.46
N TYR A 104 -2.81 16.37 -9.45
CA TYR A 104 -1.92 17.52 -9.50
C TYR A 104 -2.62 18.87 -9.45
N THR A 105 -3.88 18.96 -9.84
CA THR A 105 -4.59 20.25 -9.91
C THR A 105 -5.81 20.27 -9.01
N SER A 106 -6.31 21.46 -8.71
CA SER A 106 -7.54 21.69 -7.92
C SER A 106 -8.83 21.40 -8.68
N VAL A 107 -8.76 20.90 -9.92
CA VAL A 107 -9.92 20.77 -10.81
C VAL A 107 -10.36 19.32 -10.93
N GLY A 108 -11.59 19.06 -10.59
CA GLY A 108 -12.30 17.85 -11.01
C GLY A 108 -12.69 16.87 -9.91
N GLY A 109 -13.90 17.04 -9.37
CA GLY A 109 -14.46 16.19 -8.33
C GLY A 109 -14.64 14.70 -8.63
N ASN A 110 -14.56 14.29 -9.89
CA ASN A 110 -14.53 12.86 -10.26
C ASN A 110 -13.12 12.27 -10.23
N SER A 111 -12.18 13.01 -9.80
CA SER A 111 -10.78 12.79 -10.09
C SER A 111 -10.07 11.98 -9.03
N PHE A 112 -10.51 11.97 -7.80
CA PHE A 112 -10.06 11.00 -6.81
C PHE A 112 -10.73 9.65 -7.07
N LYS A 113 -10.52 9.10 -8.26
CA LYS A 113 -10.91 7.73 -8.61
C LYS A 113 -10.04 6.74 -7.87
N ASN A 114 -9.98 6.89 -6.57
CA ASN A 114 -9.25 5.93 -5.73
C ASN A 114 -10.15 4.76 -5.34
N LEU A 115 -11.03 4.37 -6.27
CA LEU A 115 -11.98 3.28 -6.02
C LEU A 115 -11.25 1.99 -5.67
N THR A 116 -10.16 1.67 -6.36
CA THR A 116 -9.36 0.47 -6.07
C THR A 116 -8.73 0.54 -4.69
N ALA A 117 -8.24 1.71 -4.28
CA ALA A 117 -7.67 1.92 -2.95
C ALA A 117 -8.69 1.85 -1.81
N TRP A 118 -9.97 1.83 -2.14
CA TRP A 118 -11.08 1.58 -1.22
C TRP A 118 -11.61 0.16 -1.35
N THR A 119 -12.01 -0.26 -2.56
CA THR A 119 -12.70 -1.53 -2.77
C THR A 119 -11.80 -2.74 -2.50
N SER A 120 -10.52 -2.69 -2.86
CA SER A 120 -9.61 -3.82 -2.66
C SER A 120 -9.32 -4.11 -1.19
N PRO A 121 -8.99 -3.11 -0.33
CA PRO A 121 -8.86 -3.33 1.10
C PRO A 121 -10.11 -3.94 1.73
N TYR A 122 -11.29 -3.39 1.47
CA TYR A 122 -12.51 -3.90 2.06
C TYR A 122 -12.90 -5.30 1.54
N ALA A 123 -12.61 -5.62 0.28
CA ALA A 123 -12.78 -6.98 -0.23
C ALA A 123 -11.85 -7.97 0.49
N THR A 124 -10.62 -7.57 0.75
CA THR A 124 -9.64 -8.39 1.50
C THR A 124 -10.03 -8.52 2.97
N MET A 125 -10.51 -7.44 3.60
CA MET A 125 -11.02 -7.46 4.97
C MET A 125 -12.23 -8.38 5.11
N ASN A 126 -13.16 -8.37 4.14
CA ASN A 126 -14.29 -9.30 4.11
C ASN A 126 -13.80 -10.75 4.00
N GLN A 127 -12.84 -11.02 3.13
CA GLN A 127 -12.23 -12.35 3.02
C GLN A 127 -11.53 -12.76 4.33
N ALA A 128 -10.86 -11.82 5.02
CA ALA A 128 -10.26 -12.07 6.32
C ALA A 128 -11.33 -12.43 7.38
N ASN A 129 -12.47 -11.73 7.39
CA ASN A 129 -13.61 -12.08 8.25
C ASN A 129 -14.13 -13.49 7.96
N ILE A 130 -14.21 -13.89 6.69
CA ILE A 130 -14.58 -15.26 6.29
C ILE A 130 -13.57 -16.28 6.82
N VAL A 131 -12.28 -15.99 6.76
CA VAL A 131 -11.22 -16.86 7.31
C VAL A 131 -11.35 -16.98 8.82
N ILE A 132 -11.57 -15.88 9.54
CA ILE A 132 -11.72 -15.88 11.01
C ILE A 132 -12.93 -16.73 11.42
N LYS A 133 -14.11 -16.46 10.83
CA LYS A 133 -15.35 -17.23 11.12
C LYS A 133 -15.23 -18.69 10.69
N GLY A 134 -14.64 -18.92 9.51
CA GLY A 134 -14.44 -20.28 8.99
C GLY A 134 -13.46 -21.10 9.84
N ALA A 135 -12.46 -20.48 10.43
CA ALA A 135 -11.55 -21.17 11.35
C ALA A 135 -12.25 -21.74 12.58
N GLU A 136 -13.32 -21.08 13.07
CA GLU A 136 -14.11 -21.57 14.22
C GLU A 136 -14.86 -22.86 13.91
N THR A 137 -15.38 -23.00 12.70
CA THR A 137 -16.28 -24.10 12.29
C THR A 137 -15.61 -25.15 11.41
N ALA A 138 -14.39 -24.90 10.92
CA ALA A 138 -13.69 -25.78 10.00
C ALA A 138 -13.43 -27.16 10.61
N THR A 139 -13.67 -28.21 9.80
CA THR A 139 -13.37 -29.57 10.19
C THR A 139 -11.90 -29.91 9.92
N GLY A 140 -11.32 -30.75 10.80
CA GLY A 140 -9.93 -31.24 10.64
C GLY A 140 -8.84 -30.23 10.99
N LEU A 141 -9.18 -29.13 11.67
CA LEU A 141 -8.22 -28.22 12.29
C LEU A 141 -8.01 -28.57 13.77
N GLU A 142 -6.77 -28.50 14.22
CA GLU A 142 -6.43 -28.48 15.64
C GLU A 142 -6.67 -27.07 16.23
N ASP A 143 -6.84 -26.96 17.56
CA ASP A 143 -7.13 -25.68 18.20
C ASP A 143 -6.03 -24.63 17.95
N ALA A 144 -4.76 -25.03 18.00
CA ALA A 144 -3.65 -24.14 17.68
C ALA A 144 -3.66 -23.66 16.22
N GLU A 145 -4.06 -24.50 15.26
CA GLU A 145 -4.19 -24.10 13.86
C GLU A 145 -5.34 -23.10 13.64
N ARG A 146 -6.44 -23.22 14.42
CA ARG A 146 -7.55 -22.26 14.43
C ARG A 146 -7.07 -20.89 14.89
N GLU A 147 -6.35 -20.87 15.99
CA GLU A 147 -5.79 -19.64 16.57
C GLU A 147 -4.78 -19.01 15.59
N ALA A 148 -3.89 -19.81 14.99
CA ALA A 148 -2.94 -19.33 13.99
C ALA A 148 -3.63 -18.67 12.77
N LEU A 149 -4.73 -19.26 12.28
CA LEU A 149 -5.52 -18.70 11.16
C LEU A 149 -6.20 -17.39 11.53
N LYS A 150 -6.77 -17.28 12.73
CA LYS A 150 -7.39 -16.05 13.23
C LYS A 150 -6.36 -14.93 13.31
N GLY A 151 -5.26 -15.15 14.03
CA GLY A 151 -4.24 -14.11 14.20
C GLY A 151 -3.57 -13.71 12.88
N PHE A 152 -3.43 -14.65 11.94
CA PHE A 152 -2.97 -14.34 10.59
C PHE A 152 -3.97 -13.41 9.86
N ALA A 153 -5.24 -13.76 9.83
CA ALA A 153 -6.27 -13.00 9.12
C ALA A 153 -6.52 -11.62 9.73
N GLU A 154 -6.50 -11.50 11.06
CA GLU A 154 -6.62 -10.21 11.77
C GLU A 154 -5.44 -9.29 11.49
N THR A 155 -4.22 -9.81 11.41
CA THR A 155 -3.04 -9.02 11.03
C THR A 155 -3.20 -8.46 9.61
N ILE A 156 -3.70 -9.26 8.66
CA ILE A 156 -3.96 -8.79 7.30
C ILE A 156 -5.11 -7.78 7.26
N LYS A 157 -6.18 -8.01 8.03
CA LYS A 157 -7.30 -7.06 8.19
C LYS A 157 -6.79 -5.70 8.70
N ALA A 158 -5.92 -5.69 9.69
CA ALA A 158 -5.29 -4.48 10.21
C ALA A 158 -4.44 -3.76 9.17
N LEU A 159 -3.65 -4.50 8.38
CA LEU A 159 -2.82 -3.94 7.30
C LEU A 159 -3.68 -3.26 6.23
N GLU A 160 -4.77 -3.89 5.82
CA GLU A 160 -5.67 -3.34 4.80
C GLU A 160 -6.39 -2.08 5.30
N LEU A 161 -6.87 -2.09 6.53
CA LEU A 161 -7.47 -0.89 7.12
C LEU A 161 -6.44 0.24 7.27
N PHE A 162 -5.19 -0.08 7.57
CA PHE A 162 -4.10 0.89 7.58
C PHE A 162 -3.83 1.46 6.19
N TYR A 163 -3.89 0.65 5.13
CA TYR A 163 -3.78 1.16 3.76
C TYR A 163 -4.90 2.13 3.39
N VAL A 164 -6.12 1.95 3.89
CA VAL A 164 -7.22 2.89 3.69
C VAL A 164 -6.94 4.21 4.42
N ILE A 165 -6.73 4.16 5.74
CA ILE A 165 -6.62 5.38 6.55
C ILE A 165 -5.39 6.22 6.21
N ARG A 166 -4.30 5.61 5.76
CA ARG A 166 -3.12 6.34 5.26
C ARG A 166 -3.44 7.28 4.10
N GLN A 167 -4.44 6.95 3.30
CA GLN A 167 -4.88 7.78 2.18
C GLN A 167 -5.99 8.75 2.58
N THR A 168 -7.02 8.26 3.27
CA THR A 168 -8.22 9.04 3.60
C THR A 168 -8.04 9.97 4.80
N ASP A 169 -7.15 9.67 5.71
CA ASP A 169 -6.77 10.48 6.88
C ASP A 169 -7.99 11.08 7.62
N GLU A 170 -8.16 12.41 7.59
CA GLU A 170 -9.27 13.10 8.27
C GLU A 170 -10.65 12.80 7.65
N SER A 171 -10.71 12.21 6.45
CA SER A 171 -11.97 11.72 5.90
C SER A 171 -12.50 10.48 6.64
N GLY A 172 -11.65 9.83 7.43
CA GLY A 172 -11.99 8.61 8.16
C GLY A 172 -12.14 7.38 7.26
N ALA A 173 -12.64 6.29 7.85
CA ALA A 173 -12.90 5.02 7.16
C ALA A 173 -13.93 4.19 7.95
N ALA A 174 -14.52 3.17 7.31
CA ALA A 174 -15.24 2.13 8.04
C ALA A 174 -14.22 1.17 8.66
N VAL A 175 -14.42 0.79 9.91
CA VAL A 175 -13.46 -0.08 10.62
C VAL A 175 -13.62 -1.55 10.27
N ASP A 176 -14.71 -1.93 9.62
CA ASP A 176 -14.96 -3.30 9.17
C ASP A 176 -15.53 -3.33 7.75
N ALA A 177 -15.50 -4.51 7.13
CA ALA A 177 -16.06 -4.74 5.82
C ALA A 177 -17.55 -5.08 5.91
N LEU A 178 -18.31 -4.79 4.85
CA LEU A 178 -19.67 -5.21 4.69
C LEU A 178 -19.75 -6.74 4.56
N GLU A 179 -20.45 -7.40 5.48
CA GLU A 179 -20.52 -8.87 5.49
C GLU A 179 -21.49 -9.44 4.44
N SER A 180 -22.53 -8.69 4.10
CA SER A 180 -23.51 -9.08 3.10
C SER A 180 -24.06 -7.86 2.36
N PRO A 181 -24.33 -7.95 1.05
CA PRO A 181 -24.93 -6.86 0.28
C PRO A 181 -26.31 -6.41 0.78
N THR A 182 -26.97 -7.23 1.61
CA THR A 182 -28.30 -6.94 2.19
C THR A 182 -28.22 -6.21 3.54
N MET A 183 -27.02 -6.01 4.08
CA MET A 183 -26.81 -5.31 5.34
C MET A 183 -26.45 -3.85 5.08
N ASP A 184 -26.73 -2.98 6.05
CA ASP A 184 -26.23 -1.62 6.02
C ASP A 184 -24.70 -1.60 6.13
N PRO A 185 -24.00 -0.77 5.35
CA PRO A 185 -22.56 -0.69 5.43
C PRO A 185 -22.12 -0.16 6.81
N PRO A 186 -21.02 -0.70 7.39
CA PRO A 186 -20.48 -0.20 8.64
C PRO A 186 -20.23 1.31 8.58
N PRO A 187 -20.47 2.07 9.67
CA PRO A 187 -20.33 3.51 9.65
C PRO A 187 -18.87 3.93 9.36
N ILE A 188 -18.72 5.05 8.67
CA ILE A 188 -17.43 5.72 8.56
C ILE A 188 -17.19 6.47 9.87
N VAL A 189 -16.08 6.17 10.52
CA VAL A 189 -15.68 6.76 11.79
C VAL A 189 -14.47 7.66 11.63
N SER A 190 -14.14 8.42 12.67
CA SER A 190 -13.02 9.33 12.67
C SER A 190 -11.68 8.63 12.51
N LYS A 191 -10.66 9.36 12.05
CA LYS A 191 -9.27 8.90 11.97
C LYS A 191 -8.79 8.27 13.29
N ALA A 192 -9.09 8.88 14.43
CA ALA A 192 -8.66 8.38 15.74
C ALA A 192 -9.30 7.02 16.07
N GLU A 193 -10.58 6.85 15.78
CA GLU A 193 -11.30 5.57 15.97
C GLU A 193 -10.76 4.49 15.04
N VAL A 194 -10.41 4.83 13.78
CA VAL A 194 -9.82 3.88 12.84
C VAL A 194 -8.46 3.39 13.34
N TYR A 195 -7.57 4.29 13.81
CA TYR A 195 -6.28 3.87 14.38
C TYR A 195 -6.44 3.02 15.64
N THR A 196 -7.45 3.32 16.46
CA THR A 196 -7.79 2.49 17.63
C THR A 196 -8.21 1.08 17.21
N ALA A 197 -9.05 0.96 16.20
CA ALA A 197 -9.48 -0.33 15.66
C ALA A 197 -8.31 -1.15 15.07
N ILE A 198 -7.40 -0.50 14.31
CA ILE A 198 -6.21 -1.16 13.76
C ILE A 198 -5.34 -1.74 14.89
N LEU A 199 -5.08 -0.95 15.93
CA LEU A 199 -4.28 -1.41 17.06
C LEU A 199 -4.96 -2.56 17.81
N SER A 200 -6.31 -2.52 17.98
CA SER A 200 -7.08 -3.62 18.56
C SER A 200 -6.93 -4.90 17.75
N TYR A 201 -7.12 -4.85 16.42
CA TYR A 201 -6.93 -6.02 15.55
C TYR A 201 -5.51 -6.61 15.66
N LEU A 202 -4.48 -5.76 15.79
CA LEU A 202 -3.11 -6.23 15.93
C LEU A 202 -2.84 -6.86 17.30
N ASP A 203 -3.51 -6.42 18.36
CA ASP A 203 -3.38 -6.97 19.70
C ASP A 203 -4.20 -8.25 19.87
N ASP A 204 -5.40 -8.34 19.27
CA ASP A 204 -6.19 -9.56 19.18
C ASP A 204 -5.42 -10.62 18.37
N ALA A 205 -4.87 -10.21 17.21
CA ALA A 205 -4.01 -11.07 16.39
C ALA A 205 -2.79 -11.60 17.15
N LYS A 206 -2.15 -10.77 17.98
CA LYS A 206 -1.04 -11.23 18.84
C LYS A 206 -1.50 -12.35 19.77
N THR A 207 -2.64 -12.16 20.43
CA THR A 207 -3.19 -13.16 21.35
C THR A 207 -3.42 -14.49 20.66
N HIS A 208 -4.02 -14.45 19.45
CA HIS A 208 -4.24 -15.63 18.64
C HIS A 208 -2.95 -16.27 18.12
N LEU A 209 -1.97 -15.47 17.68
CA LEU A 209 -0.67 -15.98 17.21
C LEU A 209 0.17 -16.60 18.34
N ASP A 210 0.10 -16.05 19.55
CA ASP A 210 0.75 -16.64 20.73
C ASP A 210 0.17 -18.02 21.09
N ALA A 211 -1.12 -18.23 20.82
CA ALA A 211 -1.80 -19.53 20.97
C ALA A 211 -1.69 -20.41 19.71
N GLY A 212 -1.17 -19.90 18.60
CA GLY A 212 -1.18 -20.50 17.27
C GLY A 212 -0.22 -21.66 17.04
N GLY A 213 0.52 -22.08 18.06
CA GLY A 213 1.44 -23.24 17.97
C GLY A 213 2.68 -22.96 17.10
N ALA A 214 3.28 -24.05 16.59
CA ALA A 214 4.57 -23.99 15.91
C ALA A 214 4.49 -23.83 14.38
N SER A 215 3.33 -24.06 13.77
CA SER A 215 3.18 -24.06 12.30
C SER A 215 1.78 -23.62 11.86
N PHE A 216 1.70 -22.97 10.73
CA PHE A 216 0.42 -22.73 10.05
C PHE A 216 -0.10 -24.02 9.36
N SER A 217 -1.41 -24.08 9.17
CA SER A 217 -2.07 -25.15 8.37
C SER A 217 -1.88 -24.98 6.86
N PHE A 218 -1.10 -23.98 6.42
CA PHE A 218 -0.83 -23.65 5.03
C PHE A 218 0.64 -23.26 4.82
N THR A 219 1.07 -23.25 3.54
CA THR A 219 2.41 -22.82 3.16
C THR A 219 2.41 -21.36 2.76
N MET A 220 3.33 -20.58 3.32
CA MET A 220 3.52 -19.18 2.95
C MET A 220 4.04 -19.02 1.53
N PRO A 221 3.55 -18.04 0.75
CA PRO A 221 4.12 -17.69 -0.56
C PRO A 221 5.59 -17.26 -0.44
N THR A 222 6.33 -17.35 -1.56
CA THR A 222 7.78 -17.08 -1.61
C THR A 222 8.21 -15.77 -0.95
N GLY A 223 7.47 -14.68 -1.12
CA GLY A 223 7.78 -13.39 -0.50
C GLY A 223 7.56 -13.34 1.02
N TRP A 224 6.97 -14.38 1.61
CA TRP A 224 6.61 -14.45 3.02
C TRP A 224 7.27 -15.62 3.77
N VAL A 225 8.15 -16.37 3.12
CA VAL A 225 8.77 -17.58 3.70
C VAL A 225 9.53 -17.33 5.00
N VAL A 226 10.00 -16.10 5.24
CA VAL A 226 10.68 -15.74 6.48
C VAL A 226 9.71 -15.67 7.67
N PHE A 227 8.41 -15.57 7.42
CA PHE A 227 7.32 -15.49 8.40
C PHE A 227 6.43 -16.75 8.40
N ASN A 228 6.99 -17.91 8.10
CA ASN A 228 6.29 -19.15 7.84
C ASN A 228 5.78 -19.91 9.08
N THR A 229 5.88 -19.33 10.25
CA THR A 229 5.34 -19.87 11.51
C THR A 229 4.61 -18.79 12.29
N PRO A 230 3.62 -19.13 13.14
CA PRO A 230 2.92 -18.14 13.94
C PRO A 230 3.87 -17.24 14.77
N PRO A 231 4.91 -17.75 15.48
CA PRO A 231 5.85 -16.87 16.19
C PRO A 231 6.63 -15.91 15.29
N LYS A 232 7.02 -16.33 14.08
CA LYS A 232 7.70 -15.44 13.12
C LYS A 232 6.73 -14.44 12.50
N PHE A 233 5.50 -14.85 12.22
CA PHE A 233 4.47 -13.94 11.72
C PHE A 233 4.04 -12.93 12.77
N LEU A 234 4.10 -13.28 14.05
CA LEU A 234 3.92 -12.34 15.16
C LEU A 234 4.99 -11.23 15.10
N GLN A 235 6.23 -11.53 14.74
CA GLN A 235 7.24 -10.47 14.55
C GLN A 235 6.86 -9.50 13.41
N PHE A 236 6.23 -9.99 12.33
CA PHE A 236 5.67 -9.12 11.29
C PHE A 236 4.48 -8.29 11.82
N ASN A 237 3.59 -8.89 12.60
CA ASN A 237 2.48 -8.18 13.24
C ASN A 237 2.99 -7.02 14.12
N ARG A 238 4.02 -7.25 14.93
CA ARG A 238 4.64 -6.18 15.77
C ARG A 238 5.33 -5.12 14.92
N ALA A 239 5.99 -5.50 13.82
CA ALA A 239 6.54 -4.57 12.86
C ALA A 239 5.47 -3.66 12.25
N LEU A 240 4.32 -4.21 11.88
CA LEU A 240 3.18 -3.43 11.40
C LEU A 240 2.63 -2.49 12.48
N ARG A 241 2.53 -2.96 13.73
CA ARG A 241 2.08 -2.14 14.86
C ARG A 241 3.04 -0.97 15.12
N ALA A 242 4.35 -1.21 15.01
CA ALA A 242 5.35 -0.14 15.08
C ALA A 242 5.15 0.92 13.98
N TRP A 243 4.86 0.49 12.76
CA TRP A 243 4.58 1.40 11.65
C TRP A 243 3.31 2.23 11.88
N VAL A 244 2.26 1.63 12.39
CA VAL A 244 1.02 2.33 12.79
C VAL A 244 1.31 3.37 13.89
N ASN A 245 2.03 2.98 14.94
CA ASN A 245 2.34 3.84 16.08
C ASN A 245 3.26 5.01 15.67
N ILE A 246 4.28 4.79 14.84
CA ILE A 246 5.13 5.89 14.37
C ILE A 246 4.38 6.87 13.45
N THR A 247 3.41 6.40 12.69
CA THR A 247 2.56 7.24 11.85
C THR A 247 1.70 8.19 12.68
N THR A 248 1.35 7.80 13.91
CA THR A 248 0.58 8.60 14.87
C THR A 248 1.44 9.27 15.95
N LEU A 249 2.78 9.32 15.76
CA LEU A 249 3.76 9.93 16.68
C LEU A 249 3.78 9.31 18.09
N LYS A 250 3.33 8.09 18.25
CA LYS A 250 3.41 7.32 19.50
C LYS A 250 4.79 6.66 19.61
N TYR A 251 5.80 7.48 19.86
CA TYR A 251 7.21 7.06 19.80
C TYR A 251 7.56 5.92 20.76
N ALA A 252 7.07 5.97 22.02
CA ALA A 252 7.35 4.94 23.01
C ALA A 252 6.75 3.59 22.60
N ASP A 253 5.50 3.59 22.14
CA ASP A 253 4.82 2.39 21.66
C ASP A 253 5.50 1.84 20.40
N ALA A 254 5.86 2.71 19.47
CA ALA A 254 6.58 2.32 18.25
C ALA A 254 7.92 1.66 18.57
N LEU A 255 8.68 2.20 19.54
CA LEU A 255 9.97 1.63 19.97
C LEU A 255 9.78 0.27 20.63
N ALA A 256 8.76 0.11 21.49
CA ALA A 256 8.45 -1.16 22.11
C ALA A 256 8.11 -2.23 21.05
N ASP A 257 7.26 -1.90 20.10
CA ASP A 257 6.85 -2.80 19.03
C ASP A 257 8.01 -3.18 18.09
N VAL A 258 8.90 -2.22 17.77
CA VAL A 258 10.10 -2.51 16.96
C VAL A 258 10.98 -3.54 17.65
N ASN A 259 11.11 -3.48 18.98
CA ASN A 259 11.93 -4.44 19.75
C ASN A 259 11.32 -5.86 19.75
N GLU A 260 10.01 -6.00 19.53
CA GLU A 260 9.32 -7.29 19.38
C GLU A 260 9.20 -7.73 17.92
N SER A 261 9.65 -6.90 16.96
CA SER A 261 9.53 -7.14 15.53
C SER A 261 10.64 -8.04 14.98
N PHE A 262 10.65 -8.19 13.65
CA PHE A 262 11.72 -8.90 12.94
C PHE A 262 12.98 -8.04 12.68
N LEU A 263 13.07 -6.84 13.25
CA LEU A 263 14.25 -5.99 13.12
C LEU A 263 15.50 -6.72 13.61
N ASP A 264 16.48 -6.85 12.72
CA ASP A 264 17.79 -7.39 13.03
C ASP A 264 18.88 -6.60 12.27
N PRO A 265 19.65 -5.72 12.95
CA PRO A 265 20.69 -4.93 12.30
C PRO A 265 21.80 -5.76 11.61
N ALA A 266 21.91 -7.06 11.95
CA ALA A 266 22.85 -7.97 11.31
C ALA A 266 22.33 -8.57 10.00
N LYS A 267 21.04 -8.44 9.72
CA LYS A 267 20.41 -8.91 8.47
C LYS A 267 20.53 -7.85 7.37
N PRO A 268 20.44 -8.26 6.09
CA PRO A 268 20.39 -7.31 4.98
C PRO A 268 19.28 -6.27 5.14
N MET A 269 19.48 -5.08 4.61
CA MET A 269 18.47 -4.02 4.58
C MET A 269 17.18 -4.47 3.88
N SER A 270 17.28 -5.38 2.92
CA SER A 270 16.18 -5.98 2.18
C SER A 270 15.49 -7.16 2.88
N PHE A 271 15.93 -7.59 4.08
CA PHE A 271 15.26 -8.67 4.80
C PHE A 271 13.84 -8.25 5.19
N GLY A 272 12.80 -9.05 4.84
CA GLY A 272 11.42 -8.67 5.12
C GLY A 272 10.35 -9.44 4.32
N ALA A 273 9.17 -8.85 4.22
CA ALA A 273 8.01 -9.35 3.50
C ALA A 273 7.86 -8.66 2.13
N TYR A 274 7.50 -9.46 1.11
CA TYR A 274 7.39 -8.99 -0.27
C TYR A 274 6.14 -9.52 -0.96
N HIS A 275 5.53 -8.68 -1.79
CA HIS A 275 4.63 -9.14 -2.85
C HIS A 275 5.47 -9.78 -3.96
N THR A 276 5.18 -11.01 -4.31
CA THR A 276 5.79 -11.70 -5.45
C THR A 276 4.81 -11.73 -6.62
N PHE A 277 5.34 -11.67 -7.83
CA PHE A 277 4.58 -11.63 -9.08
C PHE A 277 5.08 -12.72 -10.00
N SER A 278 4.23 -13.26 -10.86
CA SER A 278 4.61 -14.28 -11.81
C SER A 278 3.86 -14.15 -13.14
N THR A 279 4.44 -14.72 -14.19
CA THR A 279 3.81 -14.84 -15.52
C THR A 279 2.92 -16.07 -15.65
N THR A 280 2.74 -16.83 -14.57
CA THR A 280 1.81 -17.96 -14.55
C THR A 280 0.39 -17.48 -14.88
N PRO A 281 -0.37 -18.19 -15.71
CA PRO A 281 -1.76 -17.83 -15.99
C PRO A 281 -2.55 -17.61 -14.71
N ASN A 282 -3.33 -16.53 -14.68
CA ASN A 282 -4.13 -16.08 -13.54
C ASN A 282 -3.33 -15.53 -12.35
N ASP A 283 -2.00 -15.35 -12.44
CA ASP A 283 -1.27 -14.58 -11.45
C ASP A 283 -1.15 -13.10 -11.87
N ALA A 284 -0.87 -12.21 -10.92
CA ALA A 284 -0.71 -10.79 -11.17
C ALA A 284 0.73 -10.47 -11.59
N LEU A 285 0.86 -9.46 -12.45
CA LEU A 285 2.13 -8.83 -12.77
C LEU A 285 2.33 -7.59 -11.89
N ASN A 286 3.59 -7.16 -11.72
CA ASN A 286 3.91 -5.94 -10.99
C ASN A 286 3.39 -4.71 -11.74
N GLY A 287 2.35 -4.07 -11.20
CA GLY A 287 1.71 -2.89 -11.81
C GLY A 287 2.56 -1.60 -11.79
N ALA A 288 3.68 -1.58 -11.06
CA ALA A 288 4.63 -0.47 -11.07
C ALA A 288 5.77 -0.67 -12.09
N PHE A 289 5.80 -1.80 -12.81
CA PHE A 289 6.72 -2.01 -13.92
C PHE A 289 6.30 -1.18 -15.14
N ASP A 290 7.20 -0.34 -15.62
CA ASP A 290 7.03 0.44 -16.85
C ASP A 290 8.07 0.00 -17.88
N PRO A 291 7.72 -0.92 -18.80
CA PRO A 291 8.67 -1.51 -19.76
C PRO A 291 9.23 -0.49 -20.75
N THR A 292 8.54 0.62 -20.92
CA THR A 292 8.95 1.67 -21.85
C THR A 292 9.68 2.82 -21.18
N GLY A 293 9.61 2.89 -19.82
CA GLY A 293 10.09 4.04 -19.05
C GLY A 293 9.40 5.34 -19.46
N ARG A 294 8.15 5.27 -19.97
CA ARG A 294 7.46 6.40 -20.59
C ARG A 294 6.18 6.82 -19.88
N GLN A 295 5.85 6.17 -18.78
CA GLN A 295 4.63 6.43 -18.03
C GLN A 295 4.93 6.87 -16.60
N LEU A 296 5.86 6.17 -15.94
CA LEU A 296 6.22 6.38 -14.53
C LEU A 296 7.60 7.01 -14.46
N TYR A 297 7.64 8.24 -14.01
CA TYR A 297 8.87 9.03 -13.95
C TYR A 297 9.16 9.45 -12.52
N ALA A 298 10.45 9.65 -12.22
CA ALA A 298 10.89 10.16 -10.94
C ALA A 298 10.89 11.70 -10.92
N SER A 299 10.58 12.25 -9.77
CA SER A 299 10.69 13.68 -9.53
C SER A 299 12.13 14.16 -9.71
N ARG A 300 12.30 15.32 -10.34
CA ARG A 300 13.59 15.96 -10.49
C ARG A 300 14.26 16.28 -9.16
N GLU A 301 13.47 16.73 -8.19
CA GLU A 301 13.98 17.12 -6.88
C GLU A 301 14.59 15.94 -6.12
N PHE A 302 14.09 14.71 -6.33
CA PHE A 302 14.73 13.53 -5.78
C PHE A 302 16.20 13.45 -6.24
N ALA A 303 16.47 13.71 -7.51
CA ALA A 303 17.80 13.73 -8.05
C ALA A 303 18.65 14.91 -7.53
N ASP A 304 18.06 16.09 -7.47
CA ASP A 304 18.77 17.33 -7.08
C ASP A 304 19.09 17.37 -5.59
N SER A 305 18.29 16.72 -4.74
CA SER A 305 18.51 16.62 -3.29
C SER A 305 19.48 15.51 -2.86
N ALA A 306 19.96 14.64 -3.77
CA ALA A 306 20.86 13.56 -3.43
C ALA A 306 22.15 14.07 -2.77
N GLN A 307 22.48 13.56 -1.58
CA GLN A 307 23.70 13.86 -0.85
C GLN A 307 24.93 13.35 -1.60
N LEU A 308 26.08 13.90 -1.25
CA LEU A 308 27.37 13.53 -1.81
C LEU A 308 28.17 12.66 -0.82
N LYS A 309 28.91 11.69 -1.33
CA LYS A 309 29.82 10.83 -0.54
C LYS A 309 31.04 11.58 -0.06
N SER A 310 31.48 12.61 -0.80
CA SER A 310 32.57 13.54 -0.46
C SER A 310 32.27 14.88 -1.14
N PRO A 311 32.89 15.98 -0.70
CA PRO A 311 32.74 17.28 -1.35
C PRO A 311 33.07 17.20 -2.85
N GLY A 312 32.09 17.53 -3.71
CA GLY A 312 32.21 17.40 -5.17
C GLY A 312 32.29 15.97 -5.71
N GLY A 313 32.12 14.97 -4.85
CA GLY A 313 32.22 13.54 -5.21
C GLY A 313 30.93 12.92 -5.73
N ALA A 314 30.91 11.59 -5.74
CA ALA A 314 29.77 10.80 -6.16
C ALA A 314 28.54 11.03 -5.26
N ARG A 315 27.37 10.88 -5.83
CA ARG A 315 26.09 10.93 -5.10
C ARG A 315 25.84 9.66 -4.30
N ASP A 316 24.88 9.75 -3.41
CA ASP A 316 24.21 8.64 -2.72
C ASP A 316 23.94 7.46 -3.68
N ASP A 317 24.29 6.24 -3.28
CA ASP A 317 24.12 5.04 -4.12
C ASP A 317 22.65 4.75 -4.42
N ARG A 318 21.75 5.11 -3.53
CA ARG A 318 20.29 4.95 -3.74
C ARG A 318 19.80 5.77 -4.93
N PHE A 319 20.44 6.91 -5.23
CA PHE A 319 20.16 7.65 -6.46
C PHE A 319 20.48 6.80 -7.70
N THR A 320 21.67 6.20 -7.78
CA THR A 320 22.10 5.44 -8.96
C THR A 320 21.47 4.06 -9.05
N THR A 321 21.08 3.47 -7.93
CA THR A 321 20.45 2.13 -7.89
C THR A 321 18.94 2.16 -8.15
N LYS A 322 18.27 3.27 -7.86
CA LYS A 322 16.82 3.39 -7.98
C LYS A 322 16.36 4.20 -9.20
N LEU A 323 17.21 5.07 -9.74
CA LEU A 323 16.92 5.90 -10.91
C LEU A 323 17.80 5.56 -12.10
N ILE A 324 17.25 5.85 -13.28
CA ILE A 324 17.94 5.86 -14.55
C ILE A 324 17.66 7.19 -15.25
N THR A 325 18.67 7.79 -15.90
CA THR A 325 18.46 8.97 -16.72
C THR A 325 17.68 8.62 -17.98
N LEU A 326 16.94 9.56 -18.54
CA LEU A 326 16.28 9.32 -19.83
C LEU A 326 17.29 9.14 -20.95
N ASN A 327 18.44 9.76 -20.86
CA ASN A 327 19.54 9.56 -21.81
C ASN A 327 20.01 8.09 -21.83
N GLU A 328 20.30 7.52 -20.67
CA GLU A 328 20.67 6.10 -20.55
C GLU A 328 19.52 5.17 -20.99
N LEU A 329 18.29 5.45 -20.55
CA LEU A 329 17.11 4.65 -20.88
C LEU A 329 16.80 4.62 -22.38
N THR A 330 17.07 5.73 -23.09
CA THR A 330 16.81 5.90 -24.52
C THR A 330 18.01 5.64 -25.41
N GLY A 331 19.15 5.22 -24.87
CA GLY A 331 20.38 4.98 -25.62
C GLY A 331 20.96 6.25 -26.25
N GLY A 332 20.86 7.38 -25.58
CA GLY A 332 21.37 8.67 -26.04
C GLY A 332 20.40 9.49 -26.90
N ALA A 333 19.15 8.99 -27.11
CA ALA A 333 18.18 9.68 -27.99
C ALA A 333 17.54 10.92 -27.32
N THR A 334 17.47 10.98 -26.00
CA THR A 334 16.76 12.05 -25.28
C THR A 334 17.32 12.24 -23.87
N ASP A 335 17.65 13.49 -23.51
CA ASP A 335 18.07 13.86 -22.15
C ASP A 335 16.89 14.25 -21.25
N SER A 336 15.81 14.73 -21.85
CA SER A 336 14.62 15.16 -21.14
C SER A 336 13.39 15.04 -22.01
N VAL A 337 12.22 14.88 -21.38
CA VAL A 337 10.92 14.89 -22.01
C VAL A 337 10.06 15.96 -21.37
N SER A 338 9.49 16.85 -22.17
CA SER A 338 8.43 17.76 -21.74
C SER A 338 7.09 17.12 -22.03
N ARG A 339 6.30 16.82 -20.99
CA ARG A 339 4.98 16.24 -21.13
C ARG A 339 4.02 16.84 -20.11
N TYR A 340 2.88 17.30 -20.59
CA TYR A 340 1.86 17.97 -19.75
C TYR A 340 2.40 19.12 -18.89
N GLY A 341 3.48 19.79 -19.34
CA GLY A 341 4.14 20.86 -18.61
C GLY A 341 5.18 20.42 -17.58
N PHE A 342 5.40 19.12 -17.40
CA PHE A 342 6.50 18.59 -16.60
C PHE A 342 7.78 18.48 -17.44
N ASN A 343 8.91 18.85 -16.85
CA ASN A 343 10.24 18.63 -17.44
C ASN A 343 10.92 17.45 -16.75
N ILE A 344 10.93 16.31 -17.42
CA ILE A 344 11.31 15.01 -16.87
C ILE A 344 12.71 14.65 -17.38
N ARG A 345 13.55 14.15 -16.47
CA ARG A 345 14.92 13.70 -16.77
C ARG A 345 15.22 12.28 -16.28
N TYR A 346 14.39 11.74 -15.39
CA TYR A 346 14.65 10.45 -14.72
C TYR A 346 13.41 9.57 -14.75
N SER A 347 13.66 8.26 -14.83
CA SER A 347 12.68 7.22 -14.60
C SER A 347 13.13 6.30 -13.47
N PHE A 348 12.21 5.49 -12.94
CA PHE A 348 12.54 4.49 -11.94
C PHE A 348 13.07 3.21 -12.59
N LYS A 349 14.09 2.60 -11.97
CA LYS A 349 14.54 1.24 -12.28
C LYS A 349 14.41 0.27 -11.11
N ILE A 350 13.61 0.64 -10.11
CA ILE A 350 13.35 -0.19 -8.92
C ILE A 350 12.67 -1.51 -9.31
N TYR A 351 11.79 -1.45 -10.30
CA TYR A 351 11.04 -2.61 -10.82
C TYR A 351 11.45 -2.90 -12.26
N PRO A 352 12.64 -3.53 -12.50
CA PRO A 352 13.18 -3.74 -13.85
C PRO A 352 12.45 -4.79 -14.68
N THR A 353 11.60 -5.61 -14.04
CA THR A 353 10.77 -6.60 -14.73
C THR A 353 9.34 -6.61 -14.16
N ASN A 354 8.41 -7.15 -14.92
CA ASN A 354 7.02 -7.31 -14.49
C ASN A 354 6.84 -8.39 -13.39
N THR A 355 7.90 -9.09 -13.02
CA THR A 355 7.93 -10.05 -11.92
C THR A 355 8.81 -9.62 -10.75
N THR A 356 9.41 -8.43 -10.83
CA THR A 356 10.22 -7.90 -9.72
C THR A 356 9.39 -7.82 -8.45
N PRO A 357 9.82 -8.42 -7.33
CA PRO A 357 9.10 -8.35 -6.06
C PRO A 357 8.97 -6.91 -5.56
N ALA A 358 7.87 -6.62 -4.90
CA ALA A 358 7.62 -5.32 -4.28
C ALA A 358 7.57 -5.44 -2.76
N VAL A 359 8.13 -4.46 -2.06
CA VAL A 359 8.24 -4.46 -0.60
C VAL A 359 6.86 -4.29 0.04
N VAL A 360 6.54 -5.15 1.02
CA VAL A 360 5.48 -4.90 2.00
C VAL A 360 6.08 -4.19 3.20
N MET A 361 7.14 -4.78 3.78
CA MET A 361 7.91 -4.21 4.88
C MET A 361 9.30 -4.84 4.93
N LYS A 362 10.33 -4.05 5.19
CA LYS A 362 11.73 -4.50 5.21
C LYS A 362 12.49 -3.99 6.43
N ASN A 363 13.60 -4.63 6.72
CA ASN A 363 14.51 -4.33 7.84
C ASN A 363 14.97 -2.86 7.85
N GLU A 364 15.32 -2.31 6.68
CA GLU A 364 15.69 -0.91 6.51
C GLU A 364 14.61 0.06 6.99
N GLN A 365 13.33 -0.24 6.70
CA GLN A 365 12.20 0.56 7.17
C GLN A 365 12.08 0.51 8.69
N LEU A 366 12.30 -0.65 9.30
CA LEU A 366 12.23 -0.80 10.77
C LEU A 366 13.39 -0.08 11.48
N LEU A 367 14.60 -0.08 10.90
CA LEU A 367 15.71 0.75 11.38
C LEU A 367 15.33 2.23 11.39
N LEU A 368 14.72 2.72 10.33
CA LEU A 368 14.31 4.11 10.21
C LEU A 368 13.12 4.44 11.15
N ILE A 369 12.19 3.50 11.39
CA ILE A 369 11.15 3.65 12.41
C ILE A 369 11.77 3.72 13.80
N ARG A 370 12.77 2.88 14.12
CA ARG A 370 13.48 2.91 15.41
C ARG A 370 14.26 4.22 15.60
N ALA A 371 14.93 4.68 14.57
CA ALA A 371 15.61 5.99 14.56
C ALA A 371 14.62 7.13 14.85
N GLU A 372 13.47 7.12 14.18
CA GLU A 372 12.43 8.12 14.37
C GLU A 372 11.84 8.09 15.78
N ALA A 373 11.54 6.89 16.31
CA ALA A 373 11.04 6.73 17.67
C ALA A 373 12.06 7.21 18.72
N ASN A 374 13.34 6.86 18.55
CA ASN A 374 14.42 7.33 19.42
C ASN A 374 14.59 8.85 19.34
N LEU A 375 14.52 9.44 18.15
CA LEU A 375 14.59 10.89 17.99
C LEU A 375 13.42 11.59 18.70
N GLY A 376 12.20 11.07 18.54
CA GLY A 376 11.01 11.61 19.21
C GLY A 376 11.05 11.50 20.74
N LEU A 377 11.78 10.53 21.26
CA LEU A 377 12.01 10.34 22.70
C LEU A 377 13.24 11.11 23.23
N GLY A 378 13.98 11.83 22.37
CA GLY A 378 15.20 12.56 22.74
C GLY A 378 16.46 11.69 22.84
N ASN A 379 16.40 10.41 22.44
CA ASN A 379 17.54 9.50 22.39
C ASN A 379 18.38 9.71 21.11
N THR A 380 18.91 10.92 20.92
CA THR A 380 19.52 11.35 19.66
C THR A 380 20.69 10.48 19.19
N SER A 381 21.56 10.05 20.11
CA SER A 381 22.70 9.17 19.77
C SER A 381 22.25 7.79 19.25
N LEU A 382 21.16 7.24 19.76
CA LEU A 382 20.59 5.99 19.26
C LEU A 382 19.97 6.19 17.87
N ALA A 383 19.28 7.30 17.66
CA ALA A 383 18.76 7.65 16.34
C ALA A 383 19.87 7.81 15.30
N ILE A 384 20.97 8.51 15.65
CA ILE A 384 22.15 8.68 14.80
C ILE A 384 22.81 7.33 14.47
N ALA A 385 22.89 6.42 15.43
CA ALA A 385 23.44 5.09 15.20
C ALA A 385 22.66 4.32 14.11
N ASP A 386 21.33 4.31 14.19
CA ASP A 386 20.47 3.66 13.19
C ASP A 386 20.53 4.35 11.82
N ILE A 387 20.52 5.68 11.79
CA ILE A 387 20.71 6.48 10.58
C ILE A 387 22.03 6.09 9.91
N ASN A 388 23.13 6.00 10.67
CA ASN A 388 24.43 5.66 10.14
C ASN A 388 24.52 4.24 9.58
N LEU A 389 23.78 3.28 10.14
CA LEU A 389 23.65 1.93 9.55
C LEU A 389 23.02 1.99 8.15
N VAL A 390 21.91 2.72 8.00
CA VAL A 390 21.24 2.87 6.71
C VAL A 390 22.11 3.65 5.72
N ARG A 391 22.74 4.75 6.15
CA ARG A 391 23.65 5.55 5.31
C ARG A 391 24.76 4.72 4.73
N ALA A 392 25.43 3.93 5.57
CA ALA A 392 26.53 3.08 5.13
C ALA A 392 26.08 1.96 4.20
N ALA A 393 25.02 1.24 4.58
CA ALA A 393 24.61 0.02 3.87
C ALA A 393 23.85 0.29 2.56
N SER A 394 23.01 1.30 2.51
CA SER A 394 22.16 1.60 1.35
C SER A 394 22.67 2.78 0.52
N GLY A 395 23.20 3.83 1.17
CA GLY A 395 23.63 5.05 0.51
C GLY A 395 25.11 5.07 0.14
N GLY A 396 25.93 4.22 0.77
CA GLY A 396 27.39 4.34 0.69
C GLY A 396 27.88 5.70 1.16
N LEU A 397 27.10 6.38 2.02
CA LEU A 397 27.36 7.71 2.52
C LEU A 397 28.26 7.67 3.78
N PRO A 398 29.07 8.71 4.02
CA PRO A 398 29.82 8.82 5.27
C PRO A 398 28.84 8.96 6.46
N PRO A 399 29.26 8.52 7.67
CA PRO A 399 28.46 8.69 8.85
C PRO A 399 28.24 10.17 9.19
N ILE A 400 27.08 10.49 9.75
CA ILE A 400 26.82 11.79 10.37
C ILE A 400 27.46 11.82 11.78
N SER A 401 27.79 13.02 12.24
CA SER A 401 28.39 13.22 13.57
C SER A 401 27.36 13.06 14.72
N ASP A 402 27.86 12.72 15.89
CA ASP A 402 27.13 12.77 17.14
C ASP A 402 27.84 13.73 18.11
N PRO A 403 27.26 14.87 18.50
CA PRO A 403 25.96 15.39 18.04
C PRO A 403 25.95 15.75 16.54
N TYR A 404 24.75 15.72 15.96
CA TYR A 404 24.58 15.99 14.52
C TYR A 404 24.90 17.43 14.16
N VAL A 405 25.86 17.59 13.25
CA VAL A 405 26.22 18.87 12.64
C VAL A 405 26.14 18.75 11.11
N PRO A 406 25.16 19.40 10.46
CA PRO A 406 24.97 19.31 9.01
C PRO A 406 26.20 19.80 8.22
N ASN A 407 26.62 19.03 7.22
CA ASN A 407 27.73 19.37 6.34
C ASN A 407 27.23 19.84 4.97
N ALA A 408 27.30 21.15 4.70
CA ALA A 408 26.86 21.75 3.45
C ALA A 408 27.64 21.23 2.21
N ALA A 409 28.91 20.87 2.36
CA ALA A 409 29.72 20.34 1.27
C ALA A 409 29.26 18.96 0.80
N LEU A 410 28.52 18.24 1.64
CA LEU A 410 27.89 16.96 1.32
C LEU A 410 26.39 17.09 0.96
N LYS A 411 25.86 18.31 0.89
CA LYS A 411 24.43 18.58 0.71
C LYS A 411 23.55 17.97 1.80
N GLN A 412 24.02 17.88 3.03
CA GLN A 412 23.21 17.39 4.13
C GLN A 412 22.04 18.34 4.43
N PRO A 413 20.83 17.84 4.71
CA PRO A 413 19.69 18.68 5.05
C PRO A 413 19.92 19.53 6.29
N GLY A 414 19.40 20.75 6.29
CA GLY A 414 19.61 21.72 7.39
C GLY A 414 21.00 22.35 7.41
N ALA A 415 21.90 21.97 6.50
CA ALA A 415 23.20 22.57 6.38
C ALA A 415 23.10 24.01 5.82
N CYS A 416 23.92 24.86 6.39
CA CYS A 416 23.93 26.26 6.06
C CYS A 416 25.04 26.62 5.07
N GLY A 417 24.67 27.22 3.93
CA GLY A 417 25.60 27.64 2.88
C GLY A 417 26.21 29.04 3.07
N THR A 418 25.79 29.80 4.08
CA THR A 418 26.24 31.19 4.29
C THR A 418 26.83 31.43 5.67
N ALA A 419 27.75 32.39 5.80
CA ALA A 419 28.35 32.75 7.08
C ALA A 419 27.29 33.25 8.11
N ALA A 420 26.26 33.94 7.66
CA ALA A 420 25.18 34.42 8.53
C ALA A 420 24.39 33.28 9.16
N CYS A 421 24.21 32.21 8.43
CA CYS A 421 23.51 31.02 8.90
C CYS A 421 24.44 30.14 9.77
N ALA A 422 25.74 30.09 9.49
CA ALA A 422 26.70 29.38 10.33
C ALA A 422 26.82 29.98 11.74
N ALA A 423 26.48 31.26 11.89
CA ALA A 423 26.41 31.96 13.18
C ALA A 423 25.09 31.69 13.94
N ALA A 424 24.05 31.20 13.27
CA ALA A 424 22.80 30.82 13.90
C ALA A 424 22.93 29.42 14.53
N ALA A 425 22.28 29.19 15.66
CA ALA A 425 22.20 27.86 16.24
C ALA A 425 21.62 26.86 15.23
N ILE A 426 22.23 25.70 15.09
CA ILE A 426 21.72 24.60 14.24
C ILE A 426 20.25 24.35 14.68
N PRO A 427 19.31 24.37 13.74
CA PRO A 427 17.92 24.10 14.10
C PRO A 427 17.79 22.78 14.84
N SER A 428 17.04 22.76 15.93
CA SER A 428 16.76 21.54 16.70
C SER A 428 16.12 20.43 15.86
N THR A 429 15.59 20.79 14.68
CA THR A 429 14.99 19.89 13.68
C THR A 429 15.97 19.35 12.65
N ALA A 430 17.26 19.75 12.67
CA ALA A 430 18.21 19.37 11.62
C ALA A 430 18.41 17.84 11.53
N LEU A 431 18.41 17.14 12.67
CA LEU A 431 18.50 15.67 12.67
C LEU A 431 17.19 15.03 12.13
N LEU A 432 16.05 15.65 12.36
CA LEU A 432 14.80 15.20 11.74
C LEU A 432 14.87 15.34 10.20
N GLU A 433 15.42 16.43 9.68
CA GLU A 433 15.61 16.61 8.24
C GLU A 433 16.51 15.52 7.64
N GLU A 434 17.59 15.17 8.35
CA GLU A 434 18.46 14.07 7.94
C GLU A 434 17.71 12.72 7.95
N LEU A 435 16.96 12.43 9.00
CA LEU A 435 16.13 11.22 9.07
C LEU A 435 15.11 11.16 7.92
N LEU A 436 14.43 12.27 7.63
CA LEU A 436 13.46 12.33 6.54
C LEU A 436 14.14 12.16 5.16
N TYR A 437 15.37 12.66 5.01
CA TYR A 437 16.19 12.37 3.82
C TYR A 437 16.44 10.86 3.70
N GLU A 438 16.90 10.20 4.76
CA GLU A 438 17.19 8.77 4.75
C GLU A 438 15.92 7.95 4.43
N LYS A 439 14.79 8.27 5.04
CA LYS A 439 13.50 7.64 4.73
C LYS A 439 13.11 7.83 3.26
N ARG A 440 13.22 9.05 2.74
CA ARG A 440 12.90 9.38 1.35
C ARG A 440 13.73 8.55 0.36
N PHE A 441 15.05 8.46 0.56
CA PHE A 441 15.93 7.75 -0.37
C PHE A 441 15.85 6.24 -0.22
N SER A 442 15.68 5.72 0.99
CA SER A 442 15.54 4.28 1.26
C SER A 442 14.20 3.70 0.84
N LEU A 443 13.11 4.48 0.94
CA LEU A 443 11.74 3.98 0.78
C LEU A 443 11.00 4.60 -0.41
N VAL A 444 11.75 5.29 -1.31
CA VAL A 444 11.17 5.95 -2.49
C VAL A 444 10.39 4.96 -3.35
N TYR A 445 9.19 5.36 -3.73
CA TYR A 445 8.32 4.63 -4.65
C TYR A 445 8.00 3.18 -4.19
N GLU A 446 7.98 2.94 -2.88
CA GLU A 446 7.56 1.68 -2.27
C GLU A 446 6.17 1.81 -1.65
N ASN A 447 6.06 2.50 -0.52
CA ASN A 447 4.82 2.61 0.26
C ASN A 447 4.34 4.05 0.48
N GLY A 448 4.91 5.04 -0.21
CA GLY A 448 4.50 6.45 -0.12
C GLY A 448 4.88 7.13 1.19
N GLU A 449 5.98 6.72 1.79
CA GLU A 449 6.45 7.24 3.10
C GLU A 449 6.65 8.76 3.09
N ARG A 450 7.18 9.34 2.00
CA ARG A 450 7.37 10.78 1.91
C ARG A 450 6.08 11.58 2.11
N PHE A 451 4.97 11.11 1.51
CA PHE A 451 3.67 11.77 1.69
C PHE A 451 3.19 11.69 3.14
N LEU A 452 3.33 10.51 3.75
CA LEU A 452 2.96 10.30 5.15
C LEU A 452 3.79 11.15 6.09
N ASP A 453 5.09 11.22 5.88
CA ASP A 453 6.00 12.04 6.67
C ASP A 453 5.71 13.54 6.49
N ALA A 454 5.49 13.99 5.25
CA ALA A 454 5.12 15.38 4.99
C ALA A 454 3.84 15.77 5.73
N ARG A 455 2.83 14.90 5.73
CA ARG A 455 1.57 15.13 6.45
C ARG A 455 1.77 15.09 7.97
N LYS A 456 2.42 14.05 8.48
CA LYS A 456 2.68 13.83 9.90
C LYS A 456 3.40 15.01 10.56
N TYR A 457 4.35 15.61 9.84
CA TYR A 457 5.12 16.76 10.32
C TYR A 457 4.60 18.12 9.84
N GLY A 458 3.40 18.18 9.27
CA GLY A 458 2.77 19.43 8.81
C GLY A 458 3.50 20.10 7.66
N ARG A 459 4.10 19.34 6.73
CA ARG A 459 4.96 19.81 5.64
C ARG A 459 4.39 19.54 4.24
N ILE A 460 3.10 19.24 4.13
CA ILE A 460 2.46 19.03 2.82
C ILE A 460 2.64 20.27 1.91
N GLN A 461 2.58 21.47 2.49
CA GLN A 461 2.81 22.72 1.77
C GLN A 461 4.25 22.84 1.22
N ASP A 462 5.22 22.14 1.79
CA ASP A 462 6.63 22.23 1.39
C ASP A 462 6.98 21.27 0.24
N LEU A 463 6.05 20.36 -0.13
CA LEU A 463 6.23 19.49 -1.28
C LEU A 463 6.26 20.32 -2.57
N GLU A 464 7.18 19.98 -3.48
CA GLU A 464 7.37 20.72 -4.70
C GLU A 464 6.15 20.67 -5.62
N ARG A 465 5.95 21.77 -6.34
CA ARG A 465 5.02 21.86 -7.46
C ARG A 465 5.79 22.24 -8.71
N ASP A 466 5.45 21.60 -9.80
CA ASP A 466 6.20 21.76 -11.06
C ASP A 466 5.51 22.73 -12.03
N ARG A 467 4.20 22.95 -11.88
CA ARG A 467 3.40 23.71 -12.84
C ARG A 467 2.45 24.68 -12.12
N ASP A 468 2.06 25.74 -12.84
CA ASP A 468 0.95 26.59 -12.43
C ASP A 468 -0.34 25.76 -12.30
N GLY A 469 -1.10 26.00 -11.23
CA GLY A 469 -2.32 25.27 -10.91
C GLY A 469 -2.12 23.92 -10.22
N ASP A 470 -0.89 23.41 -10.09
CA ASP A 470 -0.62 22.26 -9.24
C ASP A 470 -0.88 22.58 -7.78
N VAL A 471 -1.40 21.61 -7.04
CA VAL A 471 -1.69 21.71 -5.60
C VAL A 471 -1.17 20.49 -4.87
N ASN A 472 -0.85 20.65 -3.59
CA ASN A 472 -0.50 19.55 -2.69
C ASN A 472 -1.70 19.20 -1.84
N TRP A 473 -2.26 18.01 -2.03
CA TRP A 473 -3.40 17.51 -1.28
C TRP A 473 -2.98 17.05 0.11
N ALA A 474 -3.78 17.35 1.13
CA ALA A 474 -3.52 16.87 2.49
C ALA A 474 -3.79 15.36 2.64
N TYR A 475 -4.81 14.85 1.96
CA TYR A 475 -5.24 13.45 1.96
C TYR A 475 -6.18 13.19 0.77
N THR A 476 -6.64 11.95 0.60
CA THR A 476 -7.64 11.62 -0.42
C THR A 476 -9.04 11.62 0.20
N MET A 477 -10.05 11.93 -0.60
CA MET A 477 -11.44 11.81 -0.17
C MET A 477 -11.92 10.37 -0.23
N ILE A 478 -13.00 10.07 0.48
CA ILE A 478 -13.77 8.84 0.30
C ILE A 478 -14.31 8.81 -1.13
N PRO A 479 -14.27 7.67 -1.83
CA PRO A 479 -14.81 7.58 -3.19
C PRO A 479 -16.25 8.05 -3.26
N ILE A 480 -16.58 8.89 -4.25
CA ILE A 480 -17.91 9.47 -4.39
C ILE A 480 -19.02 8.41 -4.50
N ASN A 481 -18.71 7.26 -5.13
CA ASN A 481 -19.66 6.17 -5.24
C ASN A 481 -20.00 5.57 -3.87
N GLU A 482 -19.04 5.49 -2.96
CA GLU A 482 -19.28 5.06 -1.57
C GLU A 482 -20.23 6.03 -0.85
N CYS A 483 -20.00 7.34 -1.00
CA CYS A 483 -20.86 8.35 -0.43
C CYS A 483 -22.29 8.29 -0.99
N ILE A 484 -22.45 8.06 -2.30
CA ILE A 484 -23.75 7.94 -2.96
C ILE A 484 -24.48 6.67 -2.48
N GLN A 485 -23.79 5.53 -2.38
CA GLN A 485 -24.37 4.28 -1.94
C GLN A 485 -24.85 4.34 -0.49
N ARG A 486 -24.16 5.07 0.37
CA ARG A 486 -24.55 5.29 1.77
C ARG A 486 -25.75 6.22 1.91
N GLY A 487 -26.04 7.06 0.94
CA GLY A 487 -27.16 8.00 0.98
C GLY A 487 -27.16 8.86 2.25
N SER A 488 -28.22 8.76 3.07
CA SER A 488 -28.35 9.53 4.32
C SER A 488 -27.40 9.07 5.44
N SER A 489 -26.80 7.89 5.34
CA SER A 489 -25.79 7.40 6.29
C SER A 489 -24.37 7.79 5.93
N ALA A 490 -24.16 8.52 4.83
CA ALA A 490 -22.86 9.08 4.51
C ALA A 490 -22.49 10.19 5.52
N PRO A 491 -21.22 10.26 5.95
CA PRO A 491 -20.79 11.34 6.84
C PRO A 491 -20.96 12.71 6.18
N ALA A 492 -21.18 13.74 6.97
CA ALA A 492 -21.23 15.11 6.49
C ALA A 492 -19.91 15.46 5.77
N GLY A 493 -20.01 16.03 4.57
CA GLY A 493 -18.83 16.36 3.78
C GLY A 493 -18.17 15.20 3.05
N CYS A 494 -18.78 14.01 3.01
CA CYS A 494 -18.27 12.83 2.31
C CYS A 494 -17.82 13.11 0.86
N ASN A 495 -18.47 14.05 0.17
CA ASN A 495 -18.15 14.48 -1.18
C ASN A 495 -17.30 15.76 -1.24
N THR A 496 -16.81 16.24 -0.10
CA THR A 496 -16.06 17.48 -0.05
C THR A 496 -14.59 17.21 -0.35
N PHE A 497 -13.98 18.06 -1.18
CA PHE A 497 -12.55 17.99 -1.44
C PHE A 497 -11.75 18.16 -0.15
N PRO A 498 -10.69 17.36 0.04
CA PRO A 498 -9.77 17.59 1.13
C PRO A 498 -9.06 18.93 1.00
N PRO A 499 -8.52 19.49 2.09
CA PRO A 499 -7.68 20.67 2.05
C PRO A 499 -6.49 20.46 1.10
N PHE A 500 -6.12 21.52 0.41
CA PHE A 500 -4.95 21.56 -0.46
C PHE A 500 -4.15 22.85 -0.29
N PHE A 501 -2.90 22.81 -0.69
CA PHE A 501 -1.97 23.94 -0.58
C PHE A 501 -1.47 24.31 -1.97
N ALA A 502 -1.59 25.61 -2.31
CA ALA A 502 -1.17 26.19 -3.57
C ALA A 502 0.03 27.12 -3.33
N ASN A 503 1.18 26.54 -2.99
CA ASN A 503 2.41 27.28 -2.71
C ASN A 503 3.08 27.78 -3.99
N PRO A 504 3.97 28.78 -3.92
CA PRO A 504 4.75 29.23 -5.06
C PRO A 504 5.52 28.08 -5.72
N ILE A 505 5.57 28.10 -7.04
CA ILE A 505 6.39 27.15 -7.81
C ILE A 505 7.85 27.40 -7.52
N LYS A 506 8.62 26.35 -7.25
CA LYS A 506 10.08 26.46 -7.23
C LYS A 506 10.58 26.67 -8.66
N ALA A 507 11.26 27.78 -8.91
CA ALA A 507 12.01 27.99 -10.16
C ALA A 507 13.23 27.04 -10.14
N TYR A 508 13.35 26.20 -11.17
CA TYR A 508 14.49 25.32 -11.39
C TYR A 508 15.43 25.90 -12.44
#